data_c0c77d616c1afe42e65f348629570f11
#
_entry.id   c0c77d616c1afe42e65f348629570f11
#
_cell.length_a   1.000
_cell.length_b   1.000
_cell.length_c   1.000
_cell.angle_alpha   90.00
_cell.angle_beta   90.00
_cell.angle_gamma   90.00
#
_symmetry.space_group_name_H-M   'P 1'
#
loop_
_entity.id
_entity.type
_entity.pdbx_description
1 polymer ?
#
loop_
_entity_poly.entity_id
_entity_poly.type
_entity_poly.pdbx_seq_one_letter_code
_entity_poly.pdbx_strand_id
1 'polypeptide(L)'
;SCRDADRISMKRDEILKRLGFGIPHASRIRVIVCSDLKNEADDQYAVIHHLLSPSEEICGIVACHFEWFSRRVQQQTPIGEQWPFVKEDAEILRSRRGKTMEMSFAEGKKLLALAGIDDVPLLRGSPSEIEGHDGMFSEGAEFIVHEAMKDDPRPLYVCCLGAITDLAIAYKMQP
;
A
#
# COMPACT_ATOMS: atom_id res chain seq x y z
N SER A 1 -2.56 29.11 9.38
CA SER A 1 -2.43 28.52 10.71
C SER A 1 -3.70 27.74 11.01
N CYS A 2 -3.81 26.57 10.42
CA CYS A 2 -4.76 25.56 10.85
C CYS A 2 -4.16 24.97 12.12
N ARG A 3 -4.83 25.22 13.26
CA ARG A 3 -4.43 24.70 14.56
C ARG A 3 -4.33 23.18 14.47
N ASP A 4 -3.20 22.63 14.94
CA ASP A 4 -3.11 21.26 15.40
C ASP A 4 -4.12 21.07 16.55
N ALA A 5 -5.37 20.83 16.18
CA ALA A 5 -6.34 20.31 17.13
C ALA A 5 -5.83 18.92 17.50
N ASP A 6 -5.71 18.65 18.79
CA ASP A 6 -5.30 17.37 19.36
C ASP A 6 -5.97 16.22 18.58
N ARG A 7 -5.26 15.68 17.59
CA ARG A 7 -5.76 14.52 16.84
C ARG A 7 -5.72 13.35 17.80
N ILE A 8 -6.89 12.96 18.28
CA ILE A 8 -7.05 11.75 19.08
C ILE A 8 -6.74 10.58 18.14
N SER A 9 -5.55 10.03 18.29
CA SER A 9 -5.17 8.77 17.65
C SER A 9 -5.88 7.64 18.37
N MET A 10 -6.47 6.72 17.62
CA MET A 10 -7.26 5.61 18.16
C MET A 10 -6.92 4.31 17.45
N LYS A 11 -7.14 3.20 18.13
CA LYS A 11 -7.10 1.89 17.50
C LYS A 11 -8.25 1.75 16.49
N ARG A 12 -7.97 1.10 15.39
CA ARG A 12 -8.95 0.85 14.32
C ARG A 12 -10.26 0.25 14.86
N ASP A 13 -10.19 -0.72 15.75
CA ASP A 13 -11.37 -1.37 16.32
C ASP A 13 -12.22 -0.41 17.17
N GLU A 14 -11.65 0.59 17.80
CA GLU A 14 -12.39 1.62 18.54
C GLU A 14 -13.18 2.51 17.57
N ILE A 15 -12.59 2.84 16.42
CA ILE A 15 -13.28 3.60 15.36
C ILE A 15 -14.46 2.79 14.83
N LEU A 16 -14.26 1.51 14.50
CA LEU A 16 -15.33 0.65 14.00
C LEU A 16 -16.49 0.52 15.01
N LYS A 17 -16.20 0.39 16.31
CA LYS A 17 -17.20 0.36 17.37
C LYS A 17 -18.01 1.65 17.45
N ARG A 18 -17.35 2.81 17.33
CA ARG A 18 -18.04 4.12 17.30
C ARG A 18 -18.95 4.28 16.08
N LEU A 19 -18.61 3.67 14.97
CA LEU A 19 -19.44 3.62 13.75
C LEU A 19 -20.56 2.57 13.83
N GLY A 20 -20.68 1.84 14.95
CA GLY A 20 -21.72 0.83 15.16
C GLY A 20 -21.41 -0.55 14.57
N PHE A 21 -20.16 -0.80 14.17
CA PHE A 21 -19.75 -2.10 13.64
C PHE A 21 -19.23 -3.03 14.74
N GLY A 22 -19.78 -4.25 14.82
CA GLY A 22 -19.46 -5.22 15.84
C GLY A 22 -19.31 -6.64 15.32
N ILE A 23 -18.38 -6.88 14.37
CA ILE A 23 -18.08 -8.23 13.89
C ILE A 23 -17.04 -8.87 14.81
N PRO A 24 -17.31 -10.09 15.35
CA PRO A 24 -16.35 -10.82 16.18
C PRO A 24 -15.03 -11.04 15.42
N HIS A 25 -13.90 -10.91 16.12
CA HIS A 25 -12.57 -11.08 15.55
C HIS A 25 -12.40 -12.41 14.80
N ALA A 26 -12.88 -13.53 15.38
CA ALA A 26 -12.81 -14.84 14.75
C ALA A 26 -13.58 -14.98 13.43
N SER A 27 -14.48 -14.03 13.14
CA SER A 27 -15.28 -14.01 11.90
C SER A 27 -14.70 -13.07 10.85
N ARG A 28 -13.58 -12.39 11.14
CA ARG A 28 -12.92 -11.50 10.19
C ARG A 28 -11.91 -12.25 9.35
N ILE A 29 -11.79 -11.89 8.09
CA ILE A 29 -10.67 -12.31 7.25
C ILE A 29 -9.45 -11.46 7.53
N ARG A 30 -8.26 -12.03 7.36
CA ARG A 30 -6.99 -11.31 7.48
C ARG A 30 -6.62 -10.69 6.13
N VAL A 31 -6.25 -9.42 6.11
CA VAL A 31 -5.97 -8.70 4.87
C VAL A 31 -4.66 -7.91 4.99
N ILE A 32 -3.80 -8.05 3.98
CA ILE A 32 -2.67 -7.14 3.72
C ILE A 32 -3.03 -6.36 2.45
N VAL A 33 -2.89 -5.03 2.49
CA VAL A 33 -3.16 -4.17 1.34
C VAL A 33 -1.84 -3.66 0.78
N CYS A 34 -1.51 -4.04 -0.45
CA CYS A 34 -0.36 -3.55 -1.20
C CYS A 34 -0.83 -2.47 -2.18
N SER A 35 -0.35 -1.23 -2.05
CA SER A 35 -0.88 -0.09 -2.81
C SER A 35 0.20 0.91 -3.17
N ASP A 36 0.14 1.43 -4.38
CA ASP A 36 0.99 2.51 -4.87
C ASP A 36 0.35 3.90 -4.68
N LEU A 37 -0.09 4.14 -3.45
CA LEU A 37 -0.89 5.24 -2.89
C LEU A 37 -0.68 6.64 -3.47
N LYS A 38 0.45 6.90 -4.14
CA LYS A 38 0.78 8.21 -4.72
C LYS A 38 0.79 8.22 -6.23
N ASN A 39 0.47 7.10 -6.86
CA ASN A 39 0.36 7.03 -8.31
C ASN A 39 -0.92 7.72 -8.80
N GLU A 40 -2.07 7.28 -8.31
CA GLU A 40 -3.40 7.77 -8.66
C GLU A 40 -4.22 8.07 -7.39
N ALA A 41 -5.40 8.67 -7.52
CA ALA A 41 -6.19 9.12 -6.37
C ALA A 41 -7.13 8.04 -5.81
N ASP A 42 -7.43 6.99 -6.56
CA ASP A 42 -8.36 5.92 -6.18
C ASP A 42 -7.81 5.02 -5.07
N ASP A 43 -6.51 4.82 -5.02
CA ASP A 43 -5.85 4.02 -3.98
C ASP A 43 -6.12 4.51 -2.56
N GLN A 44 -6.14 5.84 -2.35
CA GLN A 44 -6.45 6.40 -1.03
C GLN A 44 -7.87 6.02 -0.60
N TYR A 45 -8.84 6.05 -1.52
CA TYR A 45 -10.22 5.65 -1.23
C TYR A 45 -10.32 4.14 -0.99
N ALA A 46 -9.62 3.34 -1.79
CA ALA A 46 -9.61 1.88 -1.64
C ALA A 46 -9.00 1.46 -0.28
N VAL A 47 -7.88 2.05 0.11
CA VAL A 47 -7.26 1.77 1.42
C VAL A 47 -8.16 2.21 2.58
N ILE A 48 -8.81 3.38 2.51
CA ILE A 48 -9.77 3.80 3.52
C ILE A 48 -10.98 2.85 3.56
N HIS A 49 -11.45 2.36 2.42
CA HIS A 49 -12.52 1.37 2.38
C HIS A 49 -12.13 0.09 3.13
N HIS A 50 -10.93 -0.45 2.90
CA HIS A 50 -10.40 -1.58 3.65
C HIS A 50 -10.29 -1.27 5.15
N LEU A 51 -9.74 -0.12 5.53
CA LEU A 51 -9.60 0.29 6.93
C LEU A 51 -10.94 0.39 7.66
N LEU A 52 -12.03 0.75 6.95
CA LEU A 52 -13.37 0.88 7.52
C LEU A 52 -14.24 -0.37 7.32
N SER A 53 -13.76 -1.40 6.64
CA SER A 53 -14.48 -2.67 6.44
C SER A 53 -14.47 -3.50 7.72
N PRO A 54 -15.62 -3.70 8.40
CA PRO A 54 -15.64 -4.35 9.71
C PRO A 54 -15.37 -5.87 9.64
N SER A 55 -15.57 -6.48 8.45
CA SER A 55 -15.31 -7.91 8.20
C SER A 55 -13.84 -8.24 7.98
N GLU A 56 -12.98 -7.23 7.92
CA GLU A 56 -11.55 -7.37 7.67
C GLU A 56 -10.74 -7.06 8.93
N GLU A 57 -9.70 -7.82 9.15
CA GLU A 57 -8.59 -7.48 10.01
C GLU A 57 -7.44 -7.04 9.13
N ILE A 58 -7.11 -5.74 9.15
CA ILE A 58 -6.01 -5.22 8.36
C ILE A 58 -4.71 -5.52 9.09
N CYS A 59 -3.99 -6.54 8.63
CA CYS A 59 -2.71 -6.94 9.20
C CYS A 59 -1.63 -5.88 8.95
N GLY A 60 -1.68 -5.22 7.78
CA GLY A 60 -0.76 -4.16 7.43
C GLY A 60 -1.03 -3.60 6.04
N ILE A 61 -0.38 -2.47 5.75
CA ILE A 61 -0.37 -1.81 4.44
C ILE A 61 1.06 -1.79 3.93
N VAL A 62 1.29 -2.28 2.71
CA VAL A 62 2.59 -2.24 2.03
C VAL A 62 2.55 -1.14 0.98
N ALA A 63 3.44 -0.16 1.12
CA ALA A 63 3.59 0.92 0.15
C ALA A 63 4.39 0.43 -1.06
N CYS A 64 3.73 0.33 -2.21
CA CYS A 64 4.31 -0.17 -3.44
C CYS A 64 4.92 0.94 -4.30
N HIS A 65 5.85 0.55 -5.17
CA HIS A 65 6.40 1.41 -6.21
C HIS A 65 5.46 1.49 -7.42
N PHE A 66 5.64 2.54 -8.23
CA PHE A 66 5.05 2.71 -9.56
C PHE A 66 6.09 3.09 -10.61
N GLU A 67 7.25 2.43 -10.56
CA GLU A 67 8.43 2.73 -11.40
C GLU A 67 8.21 2.43 -12.89
N TRP A 68 7.34 1.48 -13.24
CA TRP A 68 7.06 1.13 -14.63
C TRP A 68 6.60 2.34 -15.46
N PHE A 69 5.88 3.26 -14.83
CA PHE A 69 5.38 4.45 -15.48
C PHE A 69 6.54 5.40 -15.81
N SER A 70 7.48 5.58 -14.89
CA SER A 70 8.67 6.40 -15.10
C SER A 70 9.61 5.81 -16.16
N ARG A 71 9.67 4.49 -16.30
CA ARG A 71 10.42 3.81 -17.38
C ARG A 71 9.85 4.05 -18.76
N ARG A 72 8.53 3.95 -18.93
CA ARG A 72 7.88 4.21 -20.23
C ARG A 72 8.18 5.61 -20.75
N VAL A 73 8.19 6.60 -19.85
CA VAL A 73 8.58 7.97 -20.21
C VAL A 73 10.03 8.04 -20.70
N GLN A 74 10.93 7.24 -20.13
CA GLN A 74 12.33 7.22 -20.56
C GLN A 74 12.55 6.53 -21.91
N GLN A 75 11.75 5.54 -22.24
CA GLN A 75 11.85 4.81 -23.52
C GLN A 75 11.30 5.60 -24.70
N GLN A 76 10.96 6.90 -24.52
CA GLN A 76 10.42 7.78 -25.56
C GLN A 76 9.19 7.22 -26.27
N THR A 77 8.51 6.26 -25.66
CA THR A 77 7.22 5.83 -26.19
C THR A 77 6.30 7.03 -26.09
N PRO A 78 5.64 7.45 -27.19
CA PRO A 78 4.76 8.61 -27.17
C PRO A 78 3.57 8.32 -26.22
N ILE A 79 3.73 8.63 -24.94
CA ILE A 79 2.67 8.48 -23.93
C ILE A 79 1.47 9.31 -24.35
N GLY A 80 1.71 10.46 -24.99
CA GLY A 80 0.66 11.32 -25.55
C GLY A 80 -0.19 10.67 -26.63
N GLU A 81 0.30 9.65 -27.35
CA GLU A 81 -0.49 8.89 -28.32
C GLU A 81 -1.32 7.78 -27.67
N GLN A 82 -0.80 7.14 -26.60
CA GLN A 82 -1.50 6.09 -25.88
C GLN A 82 -2.41 6.61 -24.76
N TRP A 83 -2.05 7.77 -24.13
CA TRP A 83 -2.77 8.36 -23.02
C TRP A 83 -2.82 9.89 -23.17
N PRO A 84 -3.72 10.41 -24.02
CA PRO A 84 -3.75 11.84 -24.38
C PRO A 84 -4.07 12.78 -23.21
N PHE A 85 -4.52 12.26 -22.06
CA PHE A 85 -4.79 13.04 -20.85
C PHE A 85 -3.58 13.13 -19.90
N VAL A 86 -2.55 12.32 -20.06
CA VAL A 86 -1.32 12.41 -19.27
C VAL A 86 -0.38 13.39 -19.95
N LYS A 87 -0.66 14.67 -19.78
CA LYS A 87 0.26 15.76 -20.15
C LYS A 87 1.23 16.11 -19.03
N GLU A 88 1.49 15.19 -18.12
CA GLU A 88 2.50 15.45 -17.11
C GLU A 88 3.85 15.63 -17.77
N ASP A 89 4.57 16.68 -17.38
CA ASP A 89 5.88 16.98 -17.90
C ASP A 89 6.80 15.76 -17.71
N ALA A 90 7.41 15.29 -18.78
CA ALA A 90 8.33 14.16 -18.74
C ALA A 90 9.49 14.38 -17.74
N GLU A 91 9.83 15.64 -17.46
CA GLU A 91 10.81 16.02 -16.45
C GLU A 91 10.32 15.70 -15.03
N ILE A 92 9.05 15.97 -14.72
CA ILE A 92 8.42 15.63 -13.43
C ILE A 92 8.45 14.11 -13.22
N LEU A 93 8.08 13.34 -14.24
CA LEU A 93 8.08 11.88 -14.16
C LEU A 93 9.49 11.31 -13.95
N ARG A 94 10.49 11.86 -14.67
CA ARG A 94 11.90 11.47 -14.45
C ARG A 94 12.40 11.81 -13.04
N SER A 95 11.96 12.92 -12.46
CA SER A 95 12.35 13.33 -11.11
C SER A 95 11.85 12.40 -10.01
N ARG A 96 10.80 11.62 -10.28
CA ARG A 96 10.19 10.65 -9.36
C ARG A 96 10.89 9.31 -9.36
N ARG A 97 11.72 9.01 -10.37
CA ARG A 97 12.38 7.71 -10.51
C ARG A 97 13.19 7.35 -9.27
N GLY A 98 13.06 6.10 -8.82
CA GLY A 98 13.69 5.57 -7.61
C GLY A 98 13.12 6.12 -6.31
N LYS A 99 12.02 6.88 -6.36
CA LYS A 99 11.39 7.50 -5.18
C LYS A 99 9.92 7.12 -5.03
N THR A 100 9.36 6.39 -5.99
CA THR A 100 7.91 6.18 -6.06
C THR A 100 7.37 5.38 -4.87
N MET A 101 8.09 4.38 -4.39
CA MET A 101 7.75 3.66 -3.16
C MET A 101 7.75 4.59 -1.93
N GLU A 102 8.78 5.41 -1.75
CA GLU A 102 8.83 6.36 -0.63
C GLU A 102 7.72 7.43 -0.73
N MET A 103 7.31 7.80 -1.94
CA MET A 103 6.15 8.69 -2.14
C MET A 103 4.85 8.01 -1.66
N SER A 104 4.65 6.74 -2.01
CA SER A 104 3.50 5.94 -1.54
C SER A 104 3.54 5.77 -0.02
N PHE A 105 4.71 5.49 0.55
CA PHE A 105 4.87 5.38 2.01
C PHE A 105 4.56 6.69 2.74
N ALA A 106 5.03 7.82 2.23
CA ALA A 106 4.73 9.13 2.80
C ALA A 106 3.23 9.47 2.71
N GLU A 107 2.57 9.07 1.62
CA GLU A 107 1.11 9.25 1.46
C GLU A 107 0.33 8.36 2.42
N GLY A 108 0.73 7.09 2.59
CA GLY A 108 0.13 6.18 3.55
C GLY A 108 0.21 6.69 4.99
N LYS A 109 1.33 7.30 5.39
CA LYS A 109 1.45 7.97 6.69
C LYS A 109 0.42 9.08 6.87
N LYS A 110 0.23 9.91 5.84
CA LYS A 110 -0.77 10.99 5.89
C LYS A 110 -2.18 10.43 6.00
N LEU A 111 -2.46 9.37 5.23
CA LEU A 111 -3.76 8.72 5.21
C LEU A 111 -4.14 8.16 6.58
N LEU A 112 -3.24 7.38 7.19
CA LEU A 112 -3.44 6.84 8.55
C LEU A 112 -3.61 7.96 9.58
N ALA A 113 -2.79 9.00 9.50
CA ALA A 113 -2.91 10.16 10.38
C ALA A 113 -4.24 10.91 10.19
N LEU A 114 -4.73 11.04 8.95
CA LEU A 114 -6.04 11.64 8.67
C LEU A 114 -7.19 10.79 9.19
N ALA A 115 -7.07 9.46 9.08
CA ALA A 115 -8.03 8.51 9.61
C ALA A 115 -8.00 8.41 11.14
N GLY A 116 -6.95 8.92 11.79
CA GLY A 116 -6.74 8.80 13.23
C GLY A 116 -6.41 7.38 13.67
N ILE A 117 -5.85 6.54 12.79
CA ILE A 117 -5.50 5.13 13.05
C ILE A 117 -3.99 5.02 13.30
N ASP A 118 -3.60 4.41 14.41
CA ASP A 118 -2.20 4.27 14.84
C ASP A 118 -1.72 2.82 15.03
N ASP A 119 -2.62 1.87 14.96
CA ASP A 119 -2.35 0.45 15.23
C ASP A 119 -2.23 -0.43 13.97
N VAL A 120 -2.35 0.16 12.77
CA VAL A 120 -2.16 -0.56 11.51
C VAL A 120 -0.74 -0.31 11.00
N PRO A 121 0.09 -1.37 10.87
CA PRO A 121 1.44 -1.24 10.35
C PRO A 121 1.45 -0.72 8.91
N LEU A 122 2.33 0.23 8.62
CA LEU A 122 2.66 0.69 7.28
C LEU A 122 4.11 0.35 6.97
N LEU A 123 4.33 -0.43 5.93
CA LEU A 123 5.60 -1.06 5.59
C LEU A 123 6.11 -0.54 4.24
N ARG A 124 7.43 -0.46 4.10
CA ARG A 124 8.06 -0.16 2.82
C ARG A 124 8.11 -1.41 1.96
N GLY A 125 7.56 -1.30 0.77
CA GLY A 125 7.72 -2.31 -0.25
C GLY A 125 9.04 -2.22 -1.00
N SER A 126 9.17 -3.00 -2.07
CA SER A 126 10.31 -2.93 -2.98
C SER A 126 10.40 -1.53 -3.62
N PRO A 127 11.60 -0.95 -3.73
CA PRO A 127 11.78 0.35 -4.38
C PRO A 127 11.55 0.32 -5.89
N SER A 128 11.61 -0.86 -6.51
CA SER A 128 11.42 -1.04 -7.95
C SER A 128 10.97 -2.46 -8.28
N GLU A 129 10.64 -2.70 -9.54
CA GLU A 129 10.34 -4.02 -10.07
C GLU A 129 11.53 -4.99 -9.99
N ILE A 130 11.24 -6.29 -10.01
CA ILE A 130 12.26 -7.34 -10.03
C ILE A 130 12.87 -7.39 -11.44
N GLU A 131 14.13 -6.99 -11.56
CA GLU A 131 14.94 -7.20 -12.77
C GLU A 131 16.11 -8.11 -12.44
N GLY A 132 15.98 -9.38 -12.82
CA GLY A 132 17.12 -10.31 -12.88
C GLY A 132 17.93 -10.51 -11.60
N HIS A 133 17.46 -10.02 -10.47
CA HIS A 133 18.18 -10.05 -9.21
C HIS A 133 17.74 -11.22 -8.35
N ASP A 134 18.63 -12.16 -8.17
CA ASP A 134 18.56 -13.11 -7.07
C ASP A 134 18.85 -12.33 -5.77
N GLY A 135 17.88 -12.30 -4.87
CA GLY A 135 18.08 -11.71 -3.54
C GLY A 135 17.45 -10.35 -3.31
N MET A 136 16.41 -9.96 -4.05
CA MET A 136 15.61 -8.81 -3.66
C MET A 136 14.92 -9.07 -2.32
N PHE A 137 14.96 -8.05 -1.48
CA PHE A 137 14.39 -8.04 -0.15
C PHE A 137 13.57 -6.76 0.01
N SER A 138 12.44 -6.84 0.68
CA SER A 138 11.70 -5.68 1.13
C SER A 138 11.04 -5.95 2.47
N GLU A 139 10.87 -4.92 3.27
CA GLU A 139 10.14 -4.98 4.55
C GLU A 139 8.72 -5.53 4.34
N GLY A 140 8.05 -5.08 3.26
CA GLY A 140 6.71 -5.54 2.88
C GLY A 140 6.66 -7.03 2.53
N ALA A 141 7.63 -7.54 1.77
CA ALA A 141 7.70 -8.95 1.40
C ALA A 141 7.96 -9.84 2.62
N GLU A 142 8.87 -9.44 3.50
CA GLU A 142 9.15 -10.15 4.76
C GLU A 142 7.91 -10.21 5.66
N PHE A 143 7.18 -9.10 5.73
CA PHE A 143 5.93 -9.03 6.47
C PHE A 143 4.85 -9.96 5.89
N ILE A 144 4.72 -10.03 4.55
CA ILE A 144 3.79 -10.96 3.89
C ILE A 144 4.11 -12.40 4.28
N VAL A 145 5.39 -12.80 4.20
CA VAL A 145 5.84 -14.15 4.62
C VAL A 145 5.49 -14.40 6.09
N HIS A 146 5.84 -13.45 6.97
CA HIS A 146 5.56 -13.58 8.40
C HIS A 146 4.06 -13.78 8.68
N GLU A 147 3.19 -12.99 8.04
CA GLU A 147 1.75 -13.12 8.21
C GLU A 147 1.21 -14.44 7.62
N ALA A 148 1.75 -14.88 6.47
CA ALA A 148 1.33 -16.13 5.84
C ALA A 148 1.70 -17.37 6.67
N MET A 149 2.82 -17.30 7.41
CA MET A 149 3.34 -18.41 8.23
C MET A 149 2.74 -18.45 9.66
N LYS A 150 1.85 -17.53 10.02
CA LYS A 150 1.18 -17.57 11.33
C LYS A 150 0.26 -18.78 11.44
N ASP A 151 0.25 -19.39 12.64
CA ASP A 151 -0.73 -20.41 13.00
C ASP A 151 -2.09 -19.74 13.33
N ASP A 152 -2.75 -19.26 12.28
CA ASP A 152 -4.08 -18.63 12.35
C ASP A 152 -4.99 -19.31 11.33
N PRO A 153 -6.08 -19.97 11.74
CA PRO A 153 -6.96 -20.71 10.83
C PRO A 153 -7.76 -19.80 9.89
N ARG A 154 -7.76 -18.50 10.12
CA ARG A 154 -8.46 -17.55 9.25
C ARG A 154 -7.68 -17.33 7.96
N PRO A 155 -8.37 -17.21 6.81
CA PRO A 155 -7.69 -16.98 5.54
C PRO A 155 -6.96 -15.63 5.54
N LEU A 156 -5.77 -15.60 4.94
CA LEU A 156 -5.03 -14.37 4.63
C LEU A 156 -5.24 -14.02 3.16
N TYR A 157 -5.66 -12.80 2.91
CA TYR A 157 -5.75 -12.21 1.57
C TYR A 157 -4.70 -11.12 1.42
N VAL A 158 -3.96 -11.15 0.32
CA VAL A 158 -3.04 -10.07 -0.07
C VAL A 158 -3.67 -9.34 -1.25
N CYS A 159 -4.22 -8.17 -0.99
CA CYS A 159 -4.89 -7.33 -1.98
C CYS A 159 -3.84 -6.41 -2.63
N CYS A 160 -3.49 -6.70 -3.89
CA CYS A 160 -2.55 -5.87 -4.65
C CYS A 160 -3.34 -4.87 -5.51
N LEU A 161 -3.34 -3.61 -5.10
CA LEU A 161 -3.96 -2.48 -5.81
C LEU A 161 -2.96 -1.85 -6.81
N GLY A 162 -1.66 -1.98 -6.54
CA GLY A 162 -0.57 -1.54 -7.39
C GLY A 162 0.32 -2.68 -7.86
N ALA A 163 1.64 -2.48 -7.84
CA ALA A 163 2.62 -3.49 -8.25
C ALA A 163 2.59 -4.73 -7.35
N ILE A 164 2.64 -5.92 -7.96
CA ILE A 164 2.67 -7.21 -7.23
C ILE A 164 4.10 -7.63 -6.81
N THR A 165 5.04 -6.72 -6.88
CA THR A 165 6.48 -7.00 -6.68
C THR A 165 6.74 -7.62 -5.31
N ASP A 166 6.18 -7.06 -4.25
CA ASP A 166 6.39 -7.55 -2.88
C ASP A 166 5.82 -8.95 -2.67
N LEU A 167 4.65 -9.24 -3.24
CA LEU A 167 4.06 -10.58 -3.21
C LEU A 167 4.94 -11.59 -3.99
N ALA A 168 5.50 -11.19 -5.13
CA ALA A 168 6.40 -12.05 -5.91
C ALA A 168 7.71 -12.31 -5.16
N ILE A 169 8.26 -11.31 -4.46
CA ILE A 169 9.45 -11.48 -3.61
C ILE A 169 9.09 -12.42 -2.45
N ALA A 170 7.98 -12.22 -1.75
CA ALA A 170 7.53 -13.08 -0.67
C ALA A 170 7.41 -14.54 -1.11
N TYR A 171 6.81 -14.78 -2.28
CA TYR A 171 6.73 -16.13 -2.85
C TYR A 171 8.11 -16.74 -3.19
N LYS A 172 9.07 -15.95 -3.64
CA LYS A 172 10.45 -16.43 -3.87
C LYS A 172 11.18 -16.73 -2.55
N MET A 173 10.87 -16.01 -1.47
CA MET A 173 11.46 -16.25 -0.15
C MET A 173 10.91 -17.52 0.49
N GLN A 174 9.61 -17.78 0.33
CA GLN A 174 8.89 -18.89 0.94
C GLN A 174 7.80 -19.37 -0.03
N PRO A 175 8.13 -20.30 -0.96
CA PRO A 175 7.22 -20.83 -1.98
C PRO A 175 6.16 -21.78 -1.43
#